data_c329c8b7f2e5e14e5667d59c72f781b0
#
_entry.id   c329c8b7f2e5e14e5667d59c72f781b0
#
_cell.length_a   1.000
_cell.length_b   1.000
_cell.length_c   1.000
_cell.angle_alpha   90.00
_cell.angle_beta   90.00
_cell.angle_gamma   90.00
#
_symmetry.space_group_name_H-M   'P 1'
#
loop_
_entity.id
_entity.type
_entity.pdbx_description
1 polymer ?
#
loop_
_entity_poly.entity_id
_entity_poly.type
_entity_poly.pdbx_seq_one_letter_code
_entity_poly.pdbx_strand_id
1 'polypeptide(L)'
;MNTRRSMKLPIIFVFIFLIVIVSFFSSIKQKEITCKKEVDYFSKIQLKEYIVSNIEGKKIKSMNIVKNISFMEKLSREEMDQIIEVIHCTHNYLGKKVKYTFGEDKIVIKINVSSNEVVLLDNIRFSEKKPVEIVVNTNTKSSDVLSLKVGDSYSEGEYMKRLKNRGYRCQ
;
A
#
# COMPACT_ATOMS: atom_id res chain seq x y z
N MET A 1 -45.65 51.00 13.56
CA MET A 1 -45.00 50.20 14.63
C MET A 1 -44.12 49.11 14.00
N ASN A 2 -42.91 49.05 14.43
CA ASN A 2 -41.78 48.33 13.82
C ASN A 2 -41.84 46.79 13.95
N THR A 3 -41.97 46.08 12.84
CA THR A 3 -41.82 44.58 12.78
C THR A 3 -40.64 44.13 11.91
N ARG A 4 -39.59 44.94 11.79
CA ARG A 4 -38.43 44.63 10.92
C ARG A 4 -37.17 44.10 11.63
N ARG A 5 -37.23 43.73 12.92
CA ARG A 5 -36.00 43.37 13.68
C ARG A 5 -35.76 41.86 13.94
N SER A 6 -36.66 40.97 13.57
CA SER A 6 -36.56 39.55 13.99
C SER A 6 -35.93 38.57 12.96
N MET A 7 -35.76 38.99 11.70
CA MET A 7 -35.29 38.04 10.66
C MET A 7 -33.76 37.95 10.47
N LYS A 8 -32.98 38.87 11.02
CA LYS A 8 -31.52 38.88 10.78
C LYS A 8 -30.76 37.90 11.69
N LEU A 9 -31.26 37.65 12.90
CA LEU A 9 -30.60 36.75 13.86
C LEU A 9 -30.51 35.30 13.38
N PRO A 10 -31.59 34.65 12.92
CA PRO A 10 -31.53 33.27 12.46
C PRO A 10 -30.63 33.06 11.23
N ILE A 11 -30.57 34.04 10.33
CA ILE A 11 -29.71 33.98 9.14
C ILE A 11 -28.23 34.00 9.52
N ILE A 12 -27.86 34.84 10.49
CA ILE A 12 -26.48 34.90 11.01
C ILE A 12 -26.07 33.57 11.66
N PHE A 13 -26.93 32.94 12.44
CA PHE A 13 -26.67 31.63 13.04
C PHE A 13 -26.52 30.54 12.00
N VAL A 14 -27.31 30.53 10.93
CA VAL A 14 -27.18 29.57 9.84
C VAL A 14 -25.85 29.76 9.10
N PHE A 15 -25.43 31.02 8.86
CA PHE A 15 -24.12 31.29 8.23
C PHE A 15 -22.95 30.87 9.11
N ILE A 16 -22.98 31.14 10.41
CA ILE A 16 -21.94 30.70 11.36
C ILE A 16 -21.88 29.16 11.41
N PHE A 17 -23.03 28.50 11.46
CA PHE A 17 -23.12 27.04 11.46
C PHE A 17 -22.57 26.43 10.18
N LEU A 18 -22.87 27.01 9.01
CA LEU A 18 -22.30 26.60 7.72
C LEU A 18 -20.77 26.79 7.67
N ILE A 19 -20.26 27.94 8.16
CA ILE A 19 -18.81 28.18 8.23
C ILE A 19 -18.12 27.16 9.14
N VAL A 20 -18.70 26.84 10.29
CA VAL A 20 -18.17 25.83 11.22
C VAL A 20 -18.18 24.43 10.56
N ILE A 21 -19.25 24.04 9.87
CA ILE A 21 -19.34 22.79 9.15
C ILE A 21 -18.29 22.73 8.04
N VAL A 22 -18.18 23.77 7.19
CA VAL A 22 -17.18 23.81 6.11
C VAL A 22 -15.76 23.78 6.68
N SER A 23 -15.50 24.48 7.79
CA SER A 23 -14.20 24.43 8.46
C SER A 23 -13.89 23.05 9.06
N PHE A 24 -14.90 22.36 9.56
CA PHE A 24 -14.74 20.99 10.09
C PHE A 24 -14.44 19.99 8.96
N PHE A 25 -15.11 20.10 7.81
CA PHE A 25 -14.85 19.24 6.65
C PHE A 25 -13.54 19.57 5.94
N SER A 26 -13.08 20.81 5.93
CA SER A 26 -11.79 21.19 5.34
C SER A 26 -10.58 20.85 6.20
N SER A 27 -10.76 20.45 7.46
CA SER A 27 -9.67 20.07 8.35
C SER A 27 -9.25 18.58 8.28
N ILE A 28 -9.98 17.76 7.52
CA ILE A 28 -9.58 16.36 7.26
C ILE A 28 -8.53 16.39 6.15
N LYS A 29 -7.28 16.67 6.51
CA LYS A 29 -6.18 16.64 5.55
C LYS A 29 -5.97 15.20 5.07
N GLN A 30 -6.25 14.99 3.80
CA GLN A 30 -5.81 13.81 3.09
C GLN A 30 -4.30 13.95 2.82
N LYS A 31 -3.54 12.94 3.18
CA LYS A 31 -2.09 12.91 3.00
C LYS A 31 -1.72 11.66 2.23
N GLU A 32 -0.79 11.83 1.29
CA GLU A 32 -0.17 10.74 0.58
C GLU A 32 1.23 10.48 1.18
N ILE A 33 1.53 9.23 1.48
CA ILE A 33 2.85 8.78 1.92
C ILE A 33 3.36 7.80 0.88
N THR A 34 4.52 8.12 0.32
CA THR A 34 5.24 7.26 -0.61
C THR A 34 6.43 6.61 0.07
N CYS A 35 6.52 5.29 -0.01
CA CYS A 35 7.63 4.53 0.52
C CYS A 35 8.22 3.61 -0.55
N LYS A 36 9.55 3.44 -0.52
CA LYS A 36 10.26 2.53 -1.43
C LYS A 36 11.24 1.66 -0.67
N LYS A 37 11.41 0.44 -1.16
CA LYS A 37 12.42 -0.52 -0.71
C LYS A 37 13.05 -1.19 -1.92
N GLU A 38 14.32 -1.48 -1.83
CA GLU A 38 15.09 -2.18 -2.86
C GLU A 38 15.93 -3.26 -2.18
N VAL A 39 15.87 -4.47 -2.70
CA VAL A 39 16.59 -5.64 -2.19
C VAL A 39 17.22 -6.35 -3.38
N ASP A 40 18.51 -6.59 -3.30
CA ASP A 40 19.25 -7.38 -4.27
C ASP A 40 19.47 -8.80 -3.70
N TYR A 41 19.06 -9.80 -4.46
CA TYR A 41 19.23 -11.19 -4.15
C TYR A 41 20.34 -11.79 -5.00
N PHE A 42 21.46 -12.18 -4.36
CA PHE A 42 22.57 -12.92 -4.99
C PHE A 42 23.17 -12.24 -6.22
N SER A 43 23.07 -10.91 -6.32
CA SER A 43 23.45 -10.10 -7.50
C SER A 43 22.78 -10.53 -8.82
N LYS A 44 21.70 -11.33 -8.74
CA LYS A 44 20.99 -11.89 -9.90
C LYS A 44 19.56 -11.42 -10.02
N ILE A 45 18.93 -11.10 -8.90
CA ILE A 45 17.52 -10.69 -8.84
C ILE A 45 17.40 -9.44 -8.01
N GLN A 46 16.76 -8.43 -8.56
CA GLN A 46 16.48 -7.18 -7.87
C GLN A 46 14.97 -7.06 -7.65
N LEU A 47 14.56 -6.86 -6.40
CA LEU A 47 13.18 -6.57 -6.01
C LEU A 47 13.09 -5.11 -5.57
N LYS A 48 12.27 -4.33 -6.28
CA LYS A 48 11.91 -2.95 -5.92
C LYS A 48 10.44 -2.90 -5.55
N GLU A 49 10.15 -2.50 -4.31
CA GLU A 49 8.79 -2.29 -3.84
C GLU A 49 8.50 -0.80 -3.66
N TYR A 50 7.38 -0.35 -4.21
CA TYR A 50 6.85 1.01 -4.05
C TYR A 50 5.48 0.92 -3.41
N ILE A 51 5.25 1.75 -2.41
CA ILE A 51 4.00 1.81 -1.67
C ILE A 51 3.54 3.27 -1.69
N VAL A 52 2.34 3.50 -2.17
CA VAL A 52 1.66 4.79 -2.09
C VAL A 52 0.42 4.61 -1.23
N SER A 53 0.37 5.29 -0.09
CA SER A 53 -0.71 5.17 0.88
C SER A 53 -1.42 6.49 1.06
N ASN A 54 -2.74 6.47 0.88
CA ASN A 54 -3.60 7.60 1.15
C ASN A 54 -4.12 7.50 2.58
N ILE A 55 -3.78 8.50 3.40
CA ILE A 55 -4.17 8.59 4.81
C ILE A 55 -5.11 9.77 4.97
N GLU A 56 -6.25 9.54 5.61
CA GLU A 56 -7.20 10.56 5.99
C GLU A 56 -7.32 10.58 7.52
N GLY A 57 -6.89 11.68 8.13
CA GLY A 57 -6.73 11.76 9.57
C GLY A 57 -5.70 10.75 10.09
N LYS A 58 -6.15 9.70 10.78
CA LYS A 58 -5.30 8.60 11.28
C LYS A 58 -5.56 7.28 10.57
N LYS A 59 -6.42 7.25 9.54
CA LYS A 59 -6.82 6.00 8.89
C LYS A 59 -6.21 5.87 7.51
N ILE A 60 -5.63 4.71 7.21
CA ILE A 60 -5.24 4.35 5.85
C ILE A 60 -6.52 4.07 5.05
N LYS A 61 -6.76 4.82 3.99
CA LYS A 61 -7.95 4.68 3.12
C LYS A 61 -7.70 3.74 1.95
N SER A 62 -6.52 3.83 1.38
CA SER A 62 -6.11 2.98 0.26
C SER A 62 -4.60 2.83 0.22
N MET A 63 -4.15 1.76 -0.40
CA MET A 63 -2.74 1.51 -0.68
C MET A 63 -2.57 1.03 -2.12
N ASN A 64 -1.63 1.60 -2.83
CA ASN A 64 -1.16 1.13 -4.12
C ASN A 64 0.26 0.59 -3.94
N ILE A 65 0.47 -0.68 -4.27
CA ILE A 65 1.76 -1.34 -4.13
C ILE A 65 2.21 -1.78 -5.51
N VAL A 66 3.45 -1.46 -5.84
CA VAL A 66 4.09 -1.92 -7.07
C VAL A 66 5.36 -2.67 -6.68
N LYS A 67 5.44 -3.95 -7.09
CA LYS A 67 6.64 -4.76 -6.95
C LYS A 67 7.22 -5.01 -8.33
N ASN A 68 8.45 -4.54 -8.53
CA ASN A 68 9.23 -4.80 -9.73
C ASN A 68 10.29 -5.84 -9.39
N ILE A 69 10.23 -7.00 -10.02
CA ILE A 69 11.23 -8.06 -9.93
C ILE A 69 11.99 -8.03 -11.24
N SER A 70 13.29 -7.78 -11.20
CA SER A 70 14.16 -7.76 -12.37
C SER A 70 15.20 -8.86 -12.25
N PHE A 71 15.40 -9.62 -13.32
CA PHE A 71 16.37 -10.70 -13.40
C PHE A 71 17.58 -10.21 -14.20
N MET A 72 18.77 -10.31 -13.63
CA MET A 72 20.02 -9.89 -14.26
C MET A 72 20.54 -10.92 -15.28
N GLU A 73 20.12 -12.17 -15.12
CA GLU A 73 20.34 -13.25 -16.06
C GLU A 73 19.01 -13.67 -16.67
N LYS A 74 19.01 -14.04 -17.95
CA LYS A 74 17.80 -14.57 -18.60
C LYS A 74 17.45 -15.92 -17.97
N LEU A 75 16.26 -15.98 -17.37
CA LEU A 75 15.72 -17.24 -16.86
C LEU A 75 15.27 -18.13 -18.03
N SER A 76 15.34 -19.44 -17.82
CA SER A 76 14.67 -20.36 -18.71
C SER A 76 13.17 -20.16 -18.66
N ARG A 77 12.46 -20.58 -19.72
CA ARG A 77 11.00 -20.49 -19.76
C ARG A 77 10.37 -21.27 -18.58
N GLU A 78 10.91 -22.42 -18.25
CA GLU A 78 10.42 -23.27 -17.17
C GLU A 78 10.56 -22.59 -15.80
N GLU A 79 11.71 -21.96 -15.51
CA GLU A 79 11.92 -21.19 -14.28
C GLU A 79 10.95 -19.99 -14.19
N MET A 80 10.73 -19.29 -15.30
CA MET A 80 9.80 -18.17 -15.34
C MET A 80 8.36 -18.63 -15.09
N ASP A 81 7.92 -19.73 -15.72
CA ASP A 81 6.57 -20.27 -15.56
C ASP A 81 6.34 -20.73 -14.11
N GLN A 82 7.31 -21.34 -13.43
CA GLN A 82 7.24 -21.70 -12.01
C GLN A 82 7.10 -20.47 -11.11
N ILE A 83 7.88 -19.42 -11.36
CA ILE A 83 7.81 -18.17 -10.60
C ILE A 83 6.44 -17.52 -10.77
N ILE A 84 5.92 -17.50 -11.99
CA ILE A 84 4.60 -16.94 -12.32
C ILE A 84 3.51 -17.71 -11.58
N GLU A 85 3.56 -19.03 -11.59
CA GLU A 85 2.56 -19.88 -10.92
C GLU A 85 2.53 -19.62 -9.41
N VAL A 86 3.69 -19.58 -8.75
CA VAL A 86 3.78 -19.31 -7.31
C VAL A 86 3.22 -17.92 -6.98
N ILE A 87 3.55 -16.91 -7.79
CA ILE A 87 3.05 -15.55 -7.60
C ILE A 87 1.53 -15.52 -7.77
N HIS A 88 0.99 -16.16 -8.80
CA HIS A 88 -0.46 -16.23 -9.05
C HIS A 88 -1.21 -16.93 -7.92
N CYS A 89 -0.76 -18.10 -7.51
CA CYS A 89 -1.37 -18.85 -6.41
C CYS A 89 -1.45 -18.02 -5.13
N THR A 90 -0.36 -17.31 -4.82
CA THR A 90 -0.28 -16.52 -3.59
C THR A 90 -1.20 -15.31 -3.60
N HIS A 91 -1.28 -14.58 -4.71
CA HIS A 91 -2.05 -13.35 -4.78
C HIS A 91 -3.55 -13.62 -4.95
N ASN A 92 -3.94 -14.69 -5.63
CA ASN A 92 -5.33 -15.13 -5.73
C ASN A 92 -5.91 -15.48 -4.36
N TYR A 93 -5.09 -16.07 -3.49
CA TYR A 93 -5.48 -16.44 -2.13
C TYR A 93 -5.82 -15.23 -1.24
N LEU A 94 -5.26 -14.06 -1.53
CA LEU A 94 -5.47 -12.82 -0.77
C LEU A 94 -6.67 -12.00 -1.25
N GLY A 95 -7.43 -12.45 -2.25
CA GLY A 95 -8.68 -11.82 -2.71
C GLY A 95 -8.56 -10.42 -3.30
N LYS A 96 -7.36 -9.98 -3.69
CA LYS A 96 -7.06 -8.59 -4.07
C LYS A 96 -7.09 -8.38 -5.57
N LYS A 97 -7.35 -7.13 -5.98
CA LYS A 97 -7.19 -6.71 -7.37
C LYS A 97 -5.70 -6.59 -7.72
N VAL A 98 -5.13 -7.68 -8.18
CA VAL A 98 -3.73 -7.75 -8.58
C VAL A 98 -3.65 -7.75 -10.10
N LYS A 99 -2.74 -6.93 -10.63
CA LYS A 99 -2.39 -6.90 -12.05
C LYS A 99 -0.95 -7.32 -12.20
N TYR A 100 -0.70 -8.22 -13.15
CA TYR A 100 0.63 -8.72 -13.47
C TYR A 100 1.02 -8.26 -14.87
N THR A 101 2.31 -7.99 -15.04
CA THR A 101 2.93 -7.78 -16.34
C THR A 101 4.22 -8.58 -16.35
N PHE A 102 4.36 -9.48 -17.31
CA PHE A 102 5.50 -10.35 -17.45
C PHE A 102 6.29 -9.92 -18.70
N GLY A 103 7.59 -9.76 -18.52
CA GLY A 103 8.58 -9.53 -19.57
C GLY A 103 9.62 -10.64 -19.55
N GLU A 104 10.56 -10.63 -20.47
CA GLU A 104 11.63 -11.65 -20.55
C GLU A 104 12.57 -11.65 -19.34
N ASP A 105 12.80 -10.47 -18.75
CA ASP A 105 13.74 -10.23 -17.65
C ASP A 105 13.08 -9.53 -16.46
N LYS A 106 11.74 -9.37 -16.49
CA LYS A 106 11.05 -8.55 -15.50
C LYS A 106 9.62 -8.99 -15.24
N ILE A 107 9.25 -9.00 -13.98
CA ILE A 107 7.85 -9.17 -13.52
C ILE A 107 7.43 -7.91 -12.77
N VAL A 108 6.29 -7.36 -13.13
CA VAL A 108 5.67 -6.23 -12.42
C VAL A 108 4.35 -6.68 -11.81
N ILE A 109 4.23 -6.52 -10.50
CA ILE A 109 3.03 -6.84 -9.73
C ILE A 109 2.46 -5.53 -9.20
N LYS A 110 1.21 -5.20 -9.58
CA LYS A 110 0.50 -4.02 -9.07
C LYS A 110 -0.68 -4.48 -8.23
N ILE A 111 -0.73 -4.03 -6.98
CA ILE A 111 -1.75 -4.40 -6.00
C ILE A 111 -2.47 -3.12 -5.57
N ASN A 112 -3.77 -3.04 -5.82
CA ASN A 112 -4.61 -1.94 -5.36
C ASN A 112 -5.46 -2.45 -4.21
N VAL A 113 -5.32 -1.82 -3.05
CA VAL A 113 -6.01 -2.22 -1.82
C VAL A 113 -6.88 -1.08 -1.34
N SER A 114 -8.16 -1.36 -1.16
CA SER A 114 -9.13 -0.43 -0.61
C SER A 114 -9.98 -1.14 0.44
N SER A 115 -10.37 -0.43 1.49
CA SER A 115 -11.24 -0.83 2.60
C SER A 115 -11.12 -2.26 3.17
N ASN A 116 -10.74 -2.34 4.44
CA ASN A 116 -10.74 -3.55 5.30
C ASN A 116 -9.87 -4.74 4.85
N GLU A 117 -9.09 -4.60 3.78
CA GLU A 117 -8.21 -5.66 3.31
C GLU A 117 -6.84 -5.62 4.03
N VAL A 118 -6.28 -6.80 4.27
CA VAL A 118 -4.93 -6.96 4.82
C VAL A 118 -3.92 -7.01 3.69
N VAL A 119 -2.84 -6.26 3.82
CA VAL A 119 -1.71 -6.26 2.90
C VAL A 119 -0.52 -6.91 3.56
N LEU A 120 0.17 -7.77 2.82
CA LEU A 120 1.43 -8.35 3.22
C LEU A 120 2.58 -7.71 2.43
N LEU A 121 3.50 -7.11 3.16
CA LEU A 121 4.74 -6.54 2.63
C LEU A 121 5.91 -7.42 3.05
N ASP A 122 7.03 -7.37 2.31
CA ASP A 122 8.20 -8.23 2.53
C ASP A 122 7.88 -9.74 2.43
N ASN A 123 6.83 -10.09 1.74
CA ASN A 123 6.35 -11.45 1.66
C ASN A 123 6.96 -12.27 0.51
N ILE A 124 7.78 -11.65 -0.35
CA ILE A 124 8.47 -12.31 -1.46
C ILE A 124 9.95 -12.37 -1.15
N ARG A 125 10.53 -13.57 -1.24
CA ARG A 125 11.96 -13.84 -1.12
C ARG A 125 12.40 -14.80 -2.21
N PHE A 126 13.67 -14.77 -2.55
CA PHE A 126 14.28 -15.69 -3.48
C PHE A 126 15.35 -16.51 -2.77
N SER A 127 15.46 -17.80 -3.11
CA SER A 127 16.53 -18.66 -2.61
C SER A 127 17.68 -18.74 -3.65
N GLU A 128 18.88 -19.01 -3.16
CA GLU A 128 20.08 -19.15 -4.01
C GLU A 128 20.14 -20.48 -4.77
N LYS A 129 19.19 -21.36 -4.52
CA LYS A 129 19.13 -22.67 -5.16
C LYS A 129 18.93 -22.55 -6.67
N LYS A 130 19.43 -23.54 -7.40
CA LYS A 130 19.12 -23.71 -8.84
C LYS A 130 18.18 -24.92 -8.98
N PRO A 131 17.03 -24.79 -9.62
CA PRO A 131 16.43 -23.55 -10.18
C PRO A 131 16.13 -22.50 -9.09
N VAL A 132 16.00 -21.24 -9.50
CA VAL A 132 15.65 -20.14 -8.60
C VAL A 132 14.29 -20.42 -7.96
N GLU A 133 14.27 -20.62 -6.64
CA GLU A 133 13.01 -20.77 -5.92
C GLU A 133 12.52 -19.42 -5.40
N ILE A 134 11.26 -19.13 -5.67
CA ILE A 134 10.55 -18.03 -5.06
C ILE A 134 9.78 -18.52 -3.82
N VAL A 135 9.97 -17.86 -2.70
CA VAL A 135 9.23 -18.13 -1.47
C VAL A 135 8.29 -16.98 -1.20
N VAL A 136 7.00 -17.28 -1.13
CA VAL A 136 5.99 -16.28 -0.80
C VAL A 136 5.34 -16.63 0.53
N ASN A 137 5.57 -15.79 1.54
CA ASN A 137 5.01 -16.00 2.87
C ASN A 137 3.62 -15.35 2.97
N THR A 138 2.58 -16.16 3.19
CA THR A 138 1.19 -15.74 3.35
C THR A 138 0.75 -15.64 4.81
N ASN A 139 1.61 -15.99 5.76
CA ASN A 139 1.27 -15.97 7.17
C ASN A 139 1.28 -14.54 7.72
N THR A 140 0.10 -14.00 8.00
CA THR A 140 -0.10 -12.65 8.55
C THR A 140 0.49 -12.46 9.96
N LYS A 141 0.77 -13.55 10.67
CA LYS A 141 1.35 -13.55 12.01
C LYS A 141 2.87 -13.79 12.01
N SER A 142 3.46 -14.02 10.84
CA SER A 142 4.91 -14.22 10.74
C SER A 142 5.67 -12.93 11.07
N SER A 143 6.70 -13.02 11.90
CA SER A 143 7.61 -11.92 12.17
C SER A 143 8.36 -11.42 10.92
N ASP A 144 8.45 -12.26 9.91
CA ASP A 144 9.17 -12.01 8.66
C ASP A 144 8.38 -11.14 7.67
N VAL A 145 7.08 -10.99 7.91
CA VAL A 145 6.17 -10.27 7.03
C VAL A 145 5.58 -9.07 7.77
N LEU A 146 5.49 -7.92 7.11
CA LEU A 146 4.75 -6.78 7.64
C LEU A 146 3.29 -6.86 7.15
N SER A 147 2.39 -7.11 8.10
CA SER A 147 0.95 -7.10 7.85
C SER A 147 0.39 -5.71 8.18
N LEU A 148 -0.28 -5.10 7.21
CA LEU A 148 -1.00 -3.82 7.36
C LEU A 148 -2.45 -4.02 6.91
N LYS A 149 -3.39 -3.44 7.65
CA LYS A 149 -4.80 -3.47 7.27
C LYS A 149 -5.26 -2.07 6.86
N VAL A 150 -5.85 -1.97 5.69
CA VAL A 150 -6.50 -0.73 5.23
C VAL A 150 -7.75 -0.50 6.07
N GLY A 151 -7.89 0.71 6.61
CA GLY A 151 -8.95 1.06 7.56
C GLY A 151 -8.49 1.12 9.02
N ASP A 152 -7.36 0.48 9.36
CA ASP A 152 -6.77 0.61 10.69
C ASP A 152 -6.26 2.03 10.94
N SER A 153 -6.29 2.42 12.20
CA SER A 153 -5.82 3.73 12.64
C SER A 153 -4.34 3.65 13.02
N TYR A 154 -3.53 4.43 12.32
CA TYR A 154 -2.13 4.64 12.63
C TYR A 154 -1.84 6.13 12.71
N SER A 155 -1.06 6.58 13.69
CA SER A 155 -0.42 7.88 13.54
C SER A 155 0.57 7.82 12.37
N GLU A 156 0.76 8.93 11.66
CA GLU A 156 1.73 8.99 10.55
C GLU A 156 3.11 8.49 10.99
N GLY A 157 3.58 8.95 12.15
CA GLY A 157 4.87 8.54 12.70
C GLY A 157 4.96 7.04 12.98
N GLU A 158 3.88 6.43 13.52
CA GLU A 158 3.84 4.99 13.75
C GLU A 158 3.86 4.20 12.44
N TYR A 159 3.05 4.62 11.46
CA TYR A 159 3.00 4.00 10.15
C TYR A 159 4.39 4.04 9.46
N MET A 160 4.99 5.21 9.39
CA MET A 160 6.33 5.37 8.81
C MET A 160 7.39 4.58 9.58
N LYS A 161 7.32 4.53 10.93
CA LYS A 161 8.24 3.76 11.75
C LYS A 161 8.15 2.27 11.45
N ARG A 162 6.93 1.71 11.29
CA ARG A 162 6.74 0.30 10.93
C ARG A 162 7.38 -0.02 9.58
N LEU A 163 7.21 0.84 8.57
CA LEU A 163 7.82 0.66 7.26
C LEU A 163 9.35 0.84 7.30
N LYS A 164 9.84 1.86 7.99
CA LYS A 164 11.29 2.10 8.15
C LYS A 164 12.00 0.93 8.84
N ASN A 165 11.39 0.33 9.85
CA ASN A 165 11.92 -0.86 10.52
C ASN A 165 12.04 -2.07 9.58
N ARG A 166 11.39 -2.05 8.43
CA ARG A 166 11.48 -3.05 7.37
C ARG A 166 12.37 -2.63 6.19
N GLY A 167 13.11 -1.53 6.35
CA GLY A 167 14.04 -1.04 5.34
C GLY A 167 13.40 -0.16 4.25
N TYR A 168 12.14 0.24 4.41
CA TYR A 168 11.53 1.20 3.51
C TYR A 168 12.02 2.61 3.79
N ARG A 169 12.23 3.39 2.74
CA ARG A 169 12.49 4.83 2.78
C ARG A 169 11.22 5.55 2.41
N CYS A 170 10.66 6.33 3.35
CA CYS A 170 9.37 7.02 3.20
C CYS A 170 9.56 8.54 3.16
N GLN A 171 8.73 9.19 2.36
CA GLN A 171 8.61 10.65 2.22
C GLN A 171 7.14 11.06 2.05
#